data_93b849a489924f019f0345b983844550
#
_entry.id   93b849a489924f019f0345b983844550
#
_cell.length_a   1.000
_cell.length_b   1.000
_cell.length_c   1.000
_cell.angle_alpha   90.00
_cell.angle_beta   90.00
_cell.angle_gamma   90.00
#
_symmetry.space_group_name_H-M   'P 1'
#
loop_
_entity.id
_entity.type
_entity.pdbx_description
1 polymer ?
#
loop_
_entity_poly.entity_id
_entity_poly.type
_entity_poly.pdbx_seq_one_letter_code
_entity_poly.pdbx_strand_id
1 'polypeptide(L)'
;MNLQQIETFVRVAEVGSFSKAAVLLDTAQPALSRQVRALEIELRETLLNRTGRGVTLTDAGRRLLEHGHAIMQRVAMAKEDLSSQRDEPVGRITVGLPPSLATHRASANAF
;
A
#
# COMPACT_ATOMS: atom_id res chain seq x y z
N MET A 1 -6.18 -13.01 0.95
CA MET A 1 -5.63 -11.71 0.58
C MET A 1 -4.91 -11.12 1.77
N ASN A 2 -3.68 -10.67 1.58
CA ASN A 2 -2.91 -10.08 2.65
C ASN A 2 -2.23 -8.81 2.15
N LEU A 3 -1.59 -8.07 3.06
CA LEU A 3 -1.00 -6.79 2.70
C LEU A 3 0.11 -6.93 1.68
N GLN A 4 0.91 -7.99 1.76
CA GLN A 4 1.99 -8.18 0.81
C GLN A 4 1.45 -8.40 -0.60
N GLN A 5 0.39 -9.17 -0.74
CA GLN A 5 -0.24 -9.38 -2.05
C GLN A 5 -0.81 -8.08 -2.58
N ILE A 6 -1.44 -7.28 -1.72
CA ILE A 6 -2.00 -6.01 -2.13
C ILE A 6 -0.90 -5.06 -2.57
N GLU A 7 0.17 -4.97 -1.80
CA GLU A 7 1.29 -4.10 -2.15
C GLU A 7 1.92 -4.53 -3.47
N THR A 8 2.13 -5.82 -3.66
CA THR A 8 2.70 -6.32 -4.90
C THR A 8 1.82 -5.94 -6.09
N PHE A 9 0.52 -6.16 -5.95
CA PHE A 9 -0.41 -5.82 -7.03
C PHE A 9 -0.36 -4.32 -7.34
N VAL A 10 -0.38 -3.49 -6.31
CA VAL A 10 -0.36 -2.03 -6.49
C VAL A 10 0.91 -1.61 -7.22
N ARG A 11 2.06 -2.14 -6.81
CA ARG A 11 3.33 -1.76 -7.44
C ARG A 11 3.40 -2.20 -8.90
N VAL A 12 2.98 -3.44 -9.17
CA VAL A 12 2.99 -3.93 -10.55
C VAL A 12 2.06 -3.08 -11.41
N ALA A 13 0.89 -2.75 -10.89
CA ALA A 13 -0.07 -1.95 -11.64
C ALA A 13 0.47 -0.54 -11.90
N GLU A 14 1.12 0.06 -10.90
CA GLU A 14 1.63 1.42 -11.05
C GLU A 14 2.76 1.51 -12.05
N VAL A 15 3.67 0.56 -12.05
CA VAL A 15 4.79 0.63 -12.98
C VAL A 15 4.50 -0.05 -14.31
N GLY A 16 3.42 -0.82 -14.39
CA GLY A 16 3.02 -1.45 -15.64
C GLY A 16 3.89 -2.61 -16.07
N SER A 17 4.65 -3.19 -15.16
CA SER A 17 5.60 -4.25 -15.53
C SER A 17 5.98 -5.06 -14.30
N PHE A 18 5.93 -6.38 -14.43
CA PHE A 18 6.40 -7.26 -13.36
C PHE A 18 7.91 -7.15 -13.19
N SER A 19 8.63 -7.02 -14.28
CA SER A 19 10.10 -6.92 -14.22
C SER A 19 10.53 -5.66 -13.47
N LYS A 20 9.90 -4.53 -13.78
CA LYS A 20 10.26 -3.28 -13.13
C LYS A 20 9.85 -3.29 -11.66
N ALA A 21 8.69 -3.85 -11.38
CA ALA A 21 8.25 -3.94 -9.99
C ALA A 21 9.17 -4.83 -9.17
N ALA A 22 9.68 -5.91 -9.77
CA ALA A 22 10.58 -6.81 -9.07
C ALA A 22 11.86 -6.08 -8.66
N VAL A 23 12.37 -5.22 -9.52
CA VAL A 23 13.55 -4.42 -9.19
C VAL A 23 13.23 -3.47 -8.05
N LEU A 24 12.10 -2.77 -8.12
CA LEU A 24 11.73 -1.81 -7.08
C LEU A 24 11.52 -2.47 -5.72
N LEU A 25 10.97 -3.67 -5.71
CA LEU A 25 10.68 -4.37 -4.47
C LEU A 25 11.80 -5.31 -4.04
N ASP A 26 12.89 -5.33 -4.80
CA ASP A 26 14.04 -6.20 -4.52
C ASP A 26 13.58 -7.64 -4.32
N THR A 27 12.78 -8.13 -5.25
CA THR A 27 12.18 -9.45 -5.17
C THR A 27 12.25 -10.09 -6.54
N ALA A 28 12.30 -11.41 -6.58
CA ALA A 28 12.33 -12.13 -7.85
C ALA A 28 10.99 -12.00 -8.56
N GLN A 29 11.03 -11.79 -9.86
CA GLN A 29 9.81 -11.62 -10.64
C GLN A 29 8.84 -12.79 -10.50
N PRO A 30 9.28 -14.06 -10.51
CA PRO A 30 8.32 -15.16 -10.34
C PRO A 30 7.56 -15.11 -9.02
N ALA A 31 8.18 -14.57 -7.96
CA ALA A 31 7.50 -14.45 -6.68
C ALA A 31 6.37 -13.43 -6.76
N LEU A 32 6.62 -12.31 -7.43
CA LEU A 32 5.58 -11.29 -7.63
C LEU A 32 4.43 -11.86 -8.45
N SER A 33 4.77 -12.59 -9.50
CA SER A 33 3.77 -13.17 -10.37
C SER A 33 2.87 -14.13 -9.60
N ARG A 34 3.47 -14.94 -8.73
CA ARG A 34 2.70 -15.87 -7.92
C ARG A 34 1.79 -15.17 -6.93
N GLN A 35 2.25 -14.07 -6.35
CA GLN A 35 1.43 -13.31 -5.39
C GLN A 35 0.20 -12.71 -6.06
N VAL A 36 0.39 -12.13 -7.23
CA VAL A 36 -0.74 -11.56 -7.96
C VAL A 36 -1.69 -12.66 -8.41
N ARG A 37 -1.14 -13.79 -8.87
CA ARG A 37 -1.98 -14.90 -9.31
C ARG A 37 -2.81 -15.45 -8.17
N ALA A 38 -2.21 -15.59 -6.98
CA ALA A 38 -2.96 -16.07 -5.82
C ALA A 38 -4.10 -15.13 -5.48
N LEU A 39 -3.87 -13.82 -5.60
CA LEU A 39 -4.88 -12.82 -5.36
C LEU A 39 -6.01 -12.95 -6.37
N GLU A 40 -5.67 -13.13 -7.64
CA GLU A 40 -6.69 -13.31 -8.69
C GLU A 40 -7.53 -14.54 -8.46
N ILE A 41 -6.89 -15.61 -8.04
CA ILE A 41 -7.60 -16.86 -7.79
C ILE A 41 -8.57 -16.71 -6.62
N GLU A 42 -8.09 -16.07 -5.54
CA GLU A 42 -8.93 -15.87 -4.37
C GLU A 42 -10.15 -15.02 -4.70
N LEU A 43 -9.95 -13.95 -5.44
CA LEU A 43 -11.02 -13.02 -5.76
C LEU A 43 -11.85 -13.47 -6.95
N ARG A 44 -11.38 -14.49 -7.66
CA ARG A 44 -12.04 -15.01 -8.86
C ARG A 44 -12.19 -13.93 -9.92
N GLU A 45 -11.14 -13.12 -10.07
CA GLU A 45 -11.10 -12.04 -11.03
C GLU A 45 -9.74 -11.98 -11.68
N THR A 46 -9.71 -11.64 -12.96
CA THR A 46 -8.45 -11.27 -13.59
C THR A 46 -8.25 -9.79 -13.29
N LEU A 47 -7.14 -9.46 -12.68
CA LEU A 47 -6.85 -8.09 -12.29
C LEU A 47 -5.93 -7.40 -13.28
N LEU A 48 -5.01 -8.15 -13.88
CA LEU A 48 -4.03 -7.62 -14.81
C LEU A 48 -4.07 -8.41 -16.10
N ASN A 49 -4.04 -7.69 -17.21
CA ASN A 49 -3.84 -8.29 -18.52
C ASN A 49 -2.36 -8.22 -18.83
N ARG A 50 -1.74 -9.36 -19.09
CA ARG A 50 -0.31 -9.44 -19.35
C ARG A 50 -0.09 -9.48 -20.85
N THR A 51 0.74 -8.57 -21.35
CA THR A 51 1.04 -8.51 -22.78
C THR A 51 2.54 -8.48 -22.95
N GLY A 52 3.00 -8.55 -24.20
CA GLY A 52 4.42 -8.45 -24.45
C GLY A 52 5.01 -7.11 -24.09
N ARG A 53 4.19 -6.09 -23.89
CA ARG A 53 4.66 -4.76 -23.55
C ARG A 53 4.56 -4.47 -22.06
N GLY A 54 4.01 -5.37 -21.28
CA GLY A 54 3.85 -5.17 -19.86
C GLY A 54 2.48 -5.59 -19.42
N VAL A 55 1.89 -4.86 -18.46
CA VAL A 55 0.58 -5.20 -17.94
C VAL A 55 -0.33 -4.00 -17.97
N THR A 56 -1.62 -4.26 -18.13
CA THR A 56 -2.65 -3.24 -18.03
C THR A 56 -3.70 -3.74 -17.06
N LEU A 57 -4.51 -2.82 -16.53
CA LEU A 57 -5.53 -3.19 -15.56
C LEU A 57 -6.82 -3.61 -16.23
N THR A 58 -7.47 -4.62 -15.67
CA THR A 58 -8.86 -4.92 -16.02
C THR A 58 -9.76 -3.96 -15.22
N ASP A 59 -11.07 -4.01 -15.45
CA ASP A 59 -12.00 -3.21 -14.65
C ASP A 59 -11.91 -3.61 -13.17
N ALA A 60 -11.85 -4.91 -12.90
CA ALA A 60 -11.69 -5.38 -11.53
C ALA A 60 -10.38 -4.90 -10.94
N GLY A 61 -9.31 -4.89 -11.76
CA GLY A 61 -8.01 -4.41 -11.32
C GLY A 61 -8.03 -2.94 -10.96
N ARG A 62 -8.72 -2.12 -11.74
CA ARG A 62 -8.83 -0.70 -11.41
C ARG A 62 -9.55 -0.48 -10.09
N ARG A 63 -10.61 -1.24 -9.85
CA ARG A 63 -11.35 -1.12 -8.61
C ARG A 63 -10.51 -1.57 -7.43
N LEU A 64 -9.77 -2.65 -7.59
CA LEU A 64 -8.91 -3.11 -6.51
C LEU A 64 -7.76 -2.15 -6.28
N LEU A 65 -7.25 -1.52 -7.32
CA LEU A 65 -6.16 -0.56 -7.18
C LEU A 65 -6.58 0.61 -6.30
N GLU A 66 -7.81 1.10 -6.46
CA GLU A 66 -8.31 2.17 -5.60
C GLU A 66 -8.33 1.74 -4.15
N HIS A 67 -8.85 0.53 -3.89
CA HIS A 67 -8.86 0.02 -2.52
C HIS A 67 -7.44 -0.19 -2.02
N GLY A 68 -6.57 -0.70 -2.88
CA GLY A 68 -5.19 -0.96 -2.51
C GLY A 68 -4.45 0.30 -2.10
N HIS A 69 -4.64 1.40 -2.85
CA HIS A 69 -4.03 2.67 -2.50
C HIS A 69 -4.51 3.15 -1.13
N ALA A 70 -5.82 3.03 -0.87
CA ALA A 70 -6.37 3.46 0.41
C ALA A 70 -5.84 2.60 1.56
N ILE A 71 -5.72 1.29 1.34
CA ILE A 71 -5.19 0.39 2.35
C ILE A 71 -3.73 0.71 2.65
N MET A 72 -2.92 0.88 1.60
CA MET A 72 -1.50 1.16 1.81
C MET A 72 -1.29 2.51 2.48
N GLN A 73 -2.13 3.50 2.14
CA GLN A 73 -2.05 4.79 2.79
C GLN A 73 -2.41 4.67 4.26
N ARG A 74 -3.41 3.85 4.57
CA ARG A 74 -3.81 3.66 5.95
C ARG A 74 -2.73 2.97 6.77
N VAL A 75 -2.04 2.00 6.16
CA VAL A 75 -0.91 1.34 6.80
C VAL A 75 0.20 2.36 7.10
N ALA A 76 0.50 3.21 6.13
CA ALA A 76 1.53 4.23 6.31
C ALA A 76 1.15 5.21 7.43
N MET A 77 -0.12 5.59 7.50
CA MET A 77 -0.60 6.48 8.53
C MET A 77 -0.48 5.84 9.91
N ALA A 78 -0.77 4.55 10.01
CA ALA A 78 -0.66 3.85 11.28
C ALA A 78 0.79 3.80 11.74
N LYS A 79 1.71 3.53 10.81
CA LYS A 79 3.13 3.49 11.14
C LYS A 79 3.63 4.87 11.59
N GLU A 80 3.18 5.89 10.91
CA GLU A 80 3.61 7.24 11.22
C GLU A 80 3.07 7.66 12.58
N ASP A 81 1.83 7.33 12.88
CA ASP A 81 1.22 7.67 14.15
C ASP A 81 2.00 7.04 15.30
N LEU A 82 2.31 5.76 15.20
CA LEU A 82 3.02 5.07 16.27
C LEU A 82 4.47 5.53 16.37
N SER A 83 5.10 5.79 15.27
CA SER A 83 6.47 6.28 15.25
C SER A 83 6.56 7.67 15.84
N SER A 84 5.61 8.52 15.51
CA SER A 84 5.57 9.88 16.01
C SER A 84 5.41 9.89 17.53
N GLN A 85 4.52 9.04 18.07
CA GLN A 85 4.38 8.95 19.50
C GLN A 85 5.63 8.44 20.17
N ARG A 86 6.33 7.53 19.54
CA ARG A 86 7.53 7.00 20.13
C ARG A 86 8.65 8.03 20.18
N ASP A 87 8.73 8.86 19.14
CA ASP A 87 9.76 9.84 19.06
C ASP A 87 9.44 11.07 19.88
N GLU A 88 8.16 11.25 20.17
CA GLU A 88 7.81 12.44 20.76
C GLU A 88 8.20 12.70 22.09
N PRO A 89 8.57 11.92 22.76
CA PRO A 89 8.90 12.09 24.02
C PRO A 89 9.69 13.16 24.25
N VAL A 90 10.31 13.26 24.14
CA VAL A 90 11.13 14.05 24.40
C VAL A 90 10.82 15.25 24.20
N GLY A 91 10.83 15.68 24.17
CA GLY A 91 10.72 16.77 23.94
C GLY A 91 9.97 17.44 23.25
N ARG A 92 9.73 17.25 22.65
CA ARG A 92 9.09 17.90 21.90
C ARG A 92 7.95 18.24 22.38
N ILE A 93 7.80 17.89 23.06
CA ILE A 93 6.83 18.11 23.51
C ILE A 93 6.50 19.23 23.75
N THR A 94 6.81 19.58 23.91
CA THR A 94 6.58 20.60 24.07
C THR A 94 6.03 21.27 23.30
N VAL A 95 6.01 21.33 23.03
CA VAL A 95 5.65 21.98 22.26
C VAL A 95 4.47 22.08 22.01
N GLY A 96 4.02 21.97 22.20
CA GLY A 96 3.07 22.12 22.02
C GLY A 96 2.18 21.92 21.72
N LEU A 97 1.73 21.81 21.89
CA LEU A 97 0.97 21.59 21.84
C LEU A 97 0.21 21.16 22.11
N PRO A 98 -0.08 21.20 22.36
CA PRO A 98 -0.74 20.77 22.66
C PRO A 98 -1.51 20.22 22.52
N PRO A 99 -1.89 20.18 22.71
CA PRO A 99 -2.52 19.60 22.58
C PRO A 99 -3.42 19.17 22.06
N SER A 100 -3.72 19.53 21.92
CA SER A 100 -4.17 19.27 21.58
C SER A 100 -4.61 19.00 20.77
N LEU A 101 -4.66 19.37 20.65
CA LEU A 101 -4.58 19.21 20.12
C LEU A 101 -4.82 18.47 19.59
N ALA A 102 -4.81 18.61 19.80
CA ALA A 102 -4.63 18.02 19.58
C ALA A 102 -5.11 17.17 19.26
N THR A 103 -5.54 17.28 19.21
CA THR A 103 -5.66 16.68 19.12
C THR A 103 -5.90 16.06 18.41
N HIS A 104 -6.02 16.36 18.17
CA HIS A 104 -5.85 16.05 17.69
C HIS A 104 -5.83 15.41 16.96
N ARG A 105 -5.83 15.68 16.76
CA ARG A 105 -5.59 15.21 16.31
C ARG A 105 -5.94 14.51 15.95
N ALA A 106 -6.17 14.69 16.06
CA ALA A 106 -6.20 14.09 15.84
C ALA A 106 -6.66 13.51 15.30
N SER A 107 -7.04 13.74 15.18
CA SER A 107 -7.20 13.37 14.75
C SER A 107 -7.39 12.89 13.98
N ALA A 108 -7.51 13.20 13.93
CA ALA A 108 -7.48 12.83 13.37
C ALA A 108 -7.66 12.12 12.80
N ASN A 109 -8.02 12.04 12.88
CA ASN A 109 -8.12 11.36 12.49
C ASN A 109 -8.64 10.62 12.02
N ALA A 110 -9.00 10.59 11.85
CA ALA A 110 -9.40 9.98 11.54
C ALA A 110 -9.89 9.32 11.05
N PHE A 111 -10.21 9.04 10.88
CA PHE A 111 -10.44 8.50 10.56
C PHE A 111 -10.96 8.38 10.35
#